data_09bab11b03921055ed010cbe5b287315
#
_entry.id   09bab11b03921055ed010cbe5b287315
#
_cell.length_a   1.000
_cell.length_b   1.000
_cell.length_c   1.000
_cell.angle_alpha   90.00
_cell.angle_beta   90.00
_cell.angle_gamma   90.00
#
_symmetry.space_group_name_H-M   'P 1'
#
loop_
_entity.id
_entity.type
_entity.pdbx_description
1 polymer ?
#
loop_
_entity_poly.entity_id
_entity_poly.type
_entity_poly.pdbx_seq_one_letter_code
_entity_poly.pdbx_strand_id
1 'polypeptide(L)'
;MTREEYLHKLLYDHNKPKNKQTANPKKYPQGYFKSKKCRKCGKEFTPKAPSEHYCCEYCKKYGEADAYYRRVYGISIEEYLDLAEKQNFVCALCGEANFAMGCNHTGCLVVDHNHKTGKVRGLLCHNCNRALGLFHDNPELIQKASEYVKV
;
A
#
# COMPACT_ATOMS: atom_id res chain seq x y z
N MET A 1 9.46 -4.01 14.31
CA MET A 1 9.02 -2.84 13.50
C MET A 1 7.68 -2.40 14.05
N THR A 2 7.50 -1.11 14.32
CA THR A 2 6.22 -0.57 14.80
C THR A 2 5.27 -0.31 13.63
N ARG A 3 3.96 -0.16 13.95
CA ARG A 3 2.93 0.23 12.96
C ARG A 3 3.29 1.54 12.25
N GLU A 4 3.82 2.51 12.98
CA GLU A 4 4.19 3.81 12.43
C GLU A 4 5.40 3.72 11.50
N GLU A 5 6.42 2.97 11.87
CA GLU A 5 7.58 2.68 11.01
C GLU A 5 7.16 1.98 9.72
N TYR A 6 6.26 1.00 9.83
CA TYR A 6 5.75 0.27 8.67
C TYR A 6 4.91 1.17 7.75
N LEU A 7 4.04 2.00 8.33
CA LEU A 7 3.26 2.98 7.56
C LEU A 7 4.16 4.00 6.87
N HIS A 8 5.19 4.51 7.56
CA HIS A 8 6.16 5.42 6.97
C HIS A 8 6.85 4.77 5.76
N LYS A 9 7.32 3.54 5.91
CA LYS A 9 7.92 2.75 4.84
C LYS A 9 6.95 2.58 3.66
N LEU A 10 5.71 2.19 3.92
CA LEU A 10 4.66 2.03 2.90
C LEU A 10 4.42 3.31 2.10
N LEU A 11 4.46 4.48 2.75
CA LEU A 11 4.17 5.77 2.11
C LEU A 11 5.39 6.41 1.42
N TYR A 12 6.61 6.14 1.87
CA TYR A 12 7.79 6.92 1.48
C TYR A 12 8.91 6.12 0.81
N ASP A 13 9.02 4.80 1.02
CA ASP A 13 10.09 3.98 0.45
C ASP A 13 9.89 3.64 -1.04
N HIS A 14 9.23 4.54 -1.77
CA HIS A 14 9.15 4.45 -3.22
C HIS A 14 10.34 5.16 -3.84
N ASN A 15 11.43 4.45 -4.08
CA ASN A 15 12.64 4.92 -4.76
C ASN A 15 12.43 5.25 -6.25
N LYS A 16 11.29 5.79 -6.64
CA LYS A 16 11.13 6.39 -7.97
C LYS A 16 11.43 7.88 -7.87
N PRO A 17 12.43 8.40 -8.60
CA PRO A 17 12.59 9.84 -8.77
C PRO A 17 11.26 10.34 -9.39
N LYS A 18 10.46 11.03 -8.59
CA LYS A 18 9.29 11.71 -9.12
C LYS A 18 9.80 12.81 -10.00
N ASN A 19 9.54 12.70 -11.29
CA ASN A 19 9.71 13.80 -12.22
C ASN A 19 8.89 14.97 -11.65
N LYS A 20 9.58 15.92 -10.99
CA LYS A 20 8.98 17.14 -10.51
C LYS A 20 8.64 17.98 -11.73
N GLN A 21 7.48 17.75 -12.31
CA GLN A 21 6.86 18.80 -13.11
C GLN A 21 6.65 19.96 -12.15
N THR A 22 7.49 20.97 -12.28
CA THR A 22 7.38 22.23 -11.54
C THR A 22 6.01 22.81 -11.86
N ALA A 23 5.10 22.71 -10.89
CA ALA A 23 3.81 23.36 -10.99
C ALA A 23 4.07 24.84 -11.29
N ASN A 24 3.42 25.35 -12.33
CA ASN A 24 3.55 26.76 -12.72
C ASN A 24 3.06 27.63 -11.53
N PRO A 25 3.95 28.35 -10.82
CA PRO A 25 3.62 28.96 -9.54
C PRO A 25 2.71 30.19 -9.64
N LYS A 26 2.35 30.62 -10.84
CA LYS A 26 1.65 31.89 -11.08
C LYS A 26 0.18 31.78 -11.50
N LYS A 27 -0.42 30.58 -11.46
CA LYS A 27 -1.81 30.43 -11.95
C LYS A 27 -2.85 31.07 -11.04
N TYR A 28 -2.58 31.17 -9.76
CA TYR A 28 -3.53 31.74 -8.80
C TYR A 28 -2.81 32.66 -7.80
N PRO A 29 -3.30 33.91 -7.58
CA PRO A 29 -2.71 34.81 -6.59
C PRO A 29 -2.87 34.27 -5.17
N GLN A 30 -2.00 34.72 -4.26
CA GLN A 30 -2.07 34.35 -2.85
C GLN A 30 -3.42 34.81 -2.26
N GLY A 31 -4.08 33.90 -1.50
CA GLY A 31 -5.40 34.17 -0.94
C GLY A 31 -6.59 33.96 -1.90
N TYR A 32 -6.35 33.50 -3.11
CA TYR A 32 -7.43 33.21 -4.08
C TYR A 32 -8.40 32.14 -3.60
N PHE A 33 -7.91 31.14 -2.88
CA PHE A 33 -8.75 30.06 -2.36
C PHE A 33 -9.12 30.29 -0.89
N LYS A 34 -10.38 30.03 -0.56
CA LYS A 34 -10.84 29.96 0.83
C LYS A 34 -10.25 28.73 1.53
N SER A 35 -10.00 28.86 2.85
CA SER A 35 -9.57 27.73 3.66
C SER A 35 -10.61 26.60 3.64
N LYS A 36 -10.13 25.36 3.73
CA LYS A 36 -10.92 24.14 3.80
C LYS A 36 -10.30 23.11 4.72
N LYS A 37 -11.09 22.13 5.14
CA LYS A 37 -10.61 21.05 6.00
C LYS A 37 -9.85 19.98 5.19
N CYS A 38 -8.72 19.55 5.72
CA CYS A 38 -7.95 18.43 5.19
C CYS A 38 -8.79 17.13 5.24
N ARG A 39 -8.86 16.40 4.13
CA ARG A 39 -9.64 15.15 4.05
C ARG A 39 -9.11 14.03 4.96
N LYS A 40 -7.81 14.04 5.33
CA LYS A 40 -7.22 13.03 6.23
C LYS A 40 -7.36 13.43 7.69
N CYS A 41 -6.88 14.62 8.08
CA CYS A 41 -6.74 14.97 9.50
C CYS A 41 -7.73 16.02 10.01
N GLY A 42 -8.61 16.54 9.14
CA GLY A 42 -9.59 17.58 9.50
C GLY A 42 -9.02 18.97 9.73
N LYS A 43 -7.68 19.13 9.79
CA LYS A 43 -7.03 20.43 10.01
C LYS A 43 -7.40 21.40 8.89
N GLU A 44 -7.70 22.63 9.27
CA GLU A 44 -7.96 23.72 8.33
C GLU A 44 -6.68 24.16 7.63
N PHE A 45 -6.73 24.38 6.32
CA PHE A 45 -5.60 24.85 5.53
C PHE A 45 -6.08 25.63 4.29
N THR A 46 -5.25 26.52 3.79
CA THR A 46 -5.51 27.26 2.54
C THR A 46 -4.82 26.56 1.38
N PRO A 47 -5.59 26.01 0.40
CA PRO A 47 -5.02 25.33 -0.74
C PRO A 47 -4.35 26.29 -1.71
N LYS A 48 -3.34 25.81 -2.44
CA LYS A 48 -2.64 26.53 -3.50
C LYS A 48 -3.20 26.22 -4.90
N ALA A 49 -4.03 25.18 -5.01
CA ALA A 49 -4.68 24.76 -6.23
C ALA A 49 -6.05 24.12 -5.94
N PRO A 50 -7.01 24.11 -6.93
CA PRO A 50 -8.34 23.53 -6.73
C PRO A 50 -8.32 22.07 -6.31
N SER A 51 -7.37 21.29 -6.84
CA SER A 51 -7.19 19.86 -6.58
C SER A 51 -6.50 19.52 -5.25
N GLU A 52 -6.06 20.51 -4.49
CA GLU A 52 -5.37 20.29 -3.23
C GLU A 52 -6.38 20.02 -2.12
N HIS A 53 -6.45 18.77 -1.64
CA HIS A 53 -7.42 18.31 -0.64
C HIS A 53 -6.79 17.97 0.72
N TYR A 54 -5.48 18.09 0.84
CA TYR A 54 -4.70 17.68 2.00
C TYR A 54 -3.77 18.81 2.45
N CYS A 55 -3.60 18.95 3.77
CA CYS A 55 -2.84 20.07 4.35
C CYS A 55 -1.31 19.91 4.23
N CYS A 56 -0.83 18.69 3.99
CA CYS A 56 0.60 18.38 3.88
C CYS A 56 0.82 17.12 3.02
N GLU A 57 2.09 16.89 2.67
CA GLU A 57 2.49 15.74 1.84
C GLU A 57 2.16 14.38 2.51
N TYR A 58 2.32 14.25 3.83
CA TYR A 58 1.93 13.04 4.55
C TYR A 58 0.44 12.74 4.40
N CYS A 59 -0.43 13.73 4.67
CA CYS A 59 -1.87 13.55 4.53
C CYS A 59 -2.28 13.21 3.09
N LYS A 60 -1.58 13.76 2.10
CA LYS A 60 -1.79 13.45 0.69
C LYS A 60 -1.42 12.00 0.37
N LYS A 61 -0.22 11.57 0.72
CA LYS A 61 0.24 10.20 0.47
C LYS A 61 -0.64 9.16 1.16
N TYR A 62 -0.99 9.41 2.41
CA TYR A 62 -1.93 8.57 3.14
C TYR A 62 -3.27 8.46 2.42
N GLY A 63 -3.85 9.58 2.03
CA GLY A 63 -5.15 9.59 1.35
C GLY A 63 -5.12 8.95 -0.03
N GLU A 64 -4.02 9.09 -0.77
CA GLU A 64 -3.80 8.41 -2.05
C GLU A 64 -3.66 6.89 -1.86
N ALA A 65 -2.92 6.45 -0.85
CA ALA A 65 -2.78 5.04 -0.50
C ALA A 65 -4.11 4.44 -0.04
N ASP A 66 -4.84 5.10 0.87
CA ASP A 66 -6.15 4.62 1.32
C ASP A 66 -7.15 4.48 0.16
N ALA A 67 -7.20 5.46 -0.74
CA ALA A 67 -8.04 5.39 -1.93
C ALA A 67 -7.64 4.23 -2.87
N TYR A 68 -6.35 3.95 -3.00
CA TYR A 68 -5.84 2.82 -3.78
C TYR A 68 -6.27 1.49 -3.17
N TYR A 69 -6.04 1.26 -1.87
CA TYR A 69 -6.39 0.01 -1.20
C TYR A 69 -7.90 -0.24 -1.21
N ARG A 70 -8.72 0.78 -0.98
CA ARG A 70 -10.19 0.66 -1.09
C ARG A 70 -10.65 0.29 -2.48
N ARG A 71 -10.08 0.92 -3.50
CA ARG A 71 -10.48 0.68 -4.89
C ARG A 71 -10.06 -0.70 -5.38
N VAL A 72 -8.85 -1.14 -5.04
CA VAL A 72 -8.26 -2.37 -5.60
C VAL A 72 -8.62 -3.60 -4.79
N TYR A 73 -8.65 -3.48 -3.46
CA TYR A 73 -8.83 -4.62 -2.55
C TYR A 73 -10.07 -4.53 -1.67
N GLY A 74 -10.81 -3.41 -1.72
CA GLY A 74 -11.99 -3.20 -0.88
C GLY A 74 -11.70 -2.96 0.60
N ILE A 75 -10.43 -2.74 0.98
CA ILE A 75 -10.00 -2.49 2.36
C ILE A 75 -9.37 -1.09 2.51
N SER A 76 -9.50 -0.50 3.68
CA SER A 76 -8.81 0.73 4.03
C SER A 76 -7.33 0.49 4.32
N ILE A 77 -6.52 1.54 4.34
CA ILE A 77 -5.12 1.45 4.77
C ILE A 77 -5.01 1.05 6.25
N GLU A 78 -5.98 1.41 7.09
CA GLU A 78 -6.02 0.98 8.50
C GLU A 78 -6.25 -0.53 8.61
N GLU A 79 -7.21 -1.08 7.85
CA GLU A 79 -7.44 -2.53 7.79
C GLU A 79 -6.24 -3.29 7.25
N TYR A 80 -5.52 -2.72 6.27
CA TYR A 80 -4.25 -3.28 5.81
C TYR A 80 -3.20 -3.29 6.93
N LEU A 81 -3.08 -2.20 7.69
CA LEU A 81 -2.14 -2.11 8.80
C LEU A 81 -2.51 -3.06 9.94
N ASP A 82 -3.81 -3.25 10.21
CA ASP A 82 -4.29 -4.22 11.20
C ASP A 82 -3.93 -5.66 10.81
N LEU A 83 -4.03 -5.99 9.52
CA LEU A 83 -3.57 -7.28 9.00
C LEU A 83 -2.05 -7.44 9.16
N ALA A 84 -1.28 -6.41 8.80
CA ALA A 84 0.17 -6.43 8.94
C ALA A 84 0.60 -6.63 10.41
N GLU A 85 -0.05 -5.95 11.33
CA GLU A 85 0.20 -6.03 12.77
C GLU A 85 -0.15 -7.41 13.32
N LYS A 86 -1.32 -7.97 12.96
CA LYS A 86 -1.71 -9.34 13.32
C LYS A 86 -0.73 -10.39 12.83
N GLN A 87 -0.04 -10.14 11.73
CA GLN A 87 1.00 -11.00 11.16
C GLN A 87 2.40 -10.66 11.67
N ASN A 88 2.54 -9.77 12.69
CA ASN A 88 3.84 -9.28 13.18
C ASN A 88 4.72 -8.69 12.06
N PHE A 89 4.11 -8.10 11.04
CA PHE A 89 4.78 -7.52 9.86
C PHE A 89 5.62 -8.53 9.07
N VAL A 90 5.24 -9.80 9.09
CA VAL A 90 5.87 -10.87 8.31
C VAL A 90 4.90 -11.49 7.31
N CYS A 91 5.44 -12.16 6.30
CA CYS A 91 4.64 -12.87 5.30
C CYS A 91 3.84 -14.00 5.97
N ALA A 92 2.54 -14.05 5.71
CA ALA A 92 1.66 -15.10 6.27
C ALA A 92 2.01 -16.52 5.82
N LEU A 93 2.76 -16.66 4.70
CA LEU A 93 3.12 -17.98 4.16
C LEU A 93 4.51 -18.44 4.57
N CYS A 94 5.55 -17.61 4.37
CA CYS A 94 6.93 -18.00 4.68
C CYS A 94 7.47 -17.47 6.01
N GLY A 95 6.75 -16.60 6.70
CA GLY A 95 7.20 -15.99 7.97
C GLY A 95 8.33 -14.98 7.83
N GLU A 96 8.81 -14.71 6.61
CA GLU A 96 9.93 -13.81 6.39
C GLU A 96 9.53 -12.34 6.54
N ALA A 97 10.37 -11.57 7.24
CA ALA A 97 10.23 -10.12 7.36
C ALA A 97 11.02 -9.34 6.31
N ASN A 98 12.00 -10.00 5.66
CA ASN A 98 12.91 -9.34 4.73
C ASN A 98 12.38 -9.42 3.30
N PHE A 99 11.85 -8.31 2.81
CA PHE A 99 11.24 -8.19 1.49
C PHE A 99 12.21 -7.64 0.42
N ALA A 100 13.50 -7.58 0.73
CA ALA A 100 14.52 -6.90 -0.08
C ALA A 100 14.78 -7.53 -1.46
N MET A 101 14.31 -8.74 -1.71
CA MET A 101 14.60 -9.52 -2.93
C MET A 101 13.45 -9.58 -3.93
N GLY A 102 12.42 -8.80 -3.79
CA GLY A 102 11.27 -8.78 -4.72
C GLY A 102 11.16 -7.47 -5.48
N CYS A 103 10.64 -7.52 -6.68
CA CYS A 103 10.48 -6.41 -7.64
C CYS A 103 9.62 -5.24 -7.16
N ASN A 104 9.14 -5.22 -5.95
CA ASN A 104 8.46 -4.08 -5.33
C ASN A 104 9.43 -3.38 -4.40
N HIS A 105 9.86 -2.21 -4.81
CA HIS A 105 10.82 -1.35 -4.13
C HIS A 105 10.37 -0.81 -2.77
N THR A 106 9.20 -1.21 -2.26
CA THR A 106 8.66 -0.71 -0.99
C THR A 106 9.11 -1.51 0.22
N GLY A 107 9.55 -2.75 0.03
CA GLY A 107 9.84 -3.65 1.14
C GLY A 107 8.64 -3.88 2.08
N CYS A 108 7.42 -3.71 1.57
CA CYS A 108 6.17 -3.97 2.29
C CYS A 108 5.45 -5.19 1.72
N LEU A 109 4.61 -5.81 2.55
CA LEU A 109 3.78 -6.93 2.15
C LEU A 109 2.76 -6.51 1.11
N VAL A 110 2.40 -7.42 0.22
CA VAL A 110 1.33 -7.23 -0.75
C VAL A 110 0.04 -7.90 -0.26
N VAL A 111 -1.09 -7.32 -0.61
CA VAL A 111 -2.40 -7.91 -0.29
C VAL A 111 -2.60 -9.14 -1.16
N ASP A 112 -2.83 -10.27 -0.52
CA ASP A 112 -3.28 -11.49 -1.17
C ASP A 112 -4.80 -11.63 -1.05
N HIS A 113 -5.45 -11.99 -2.14
CA HIS A 113 -6.89 -12.12 -2.20
C HIS A 113 -7.31 -13.27 -3.12
N ASN A 114 -8.48 -13.78 -2.89
CA ASN A 114 -9.08 -14.81 -3.75
C ASN A 114 -9.55 -14.16 -5.06
N HIS A 115 -8.96 -14.54 -6.18
CA HIS A 115 -9.25 -13.96 -7.50
C HIS A 115 -10.70 -14.18 -7.98
N LYS A 116 -11.42 -15.19 -7.44
CA LYS A 116 -12.83 -15.47 -7.79
C LYS A 116 -13.80 -14.64 -6.96
N THR A 117 -13.51 -14.46 -5.66
CA THR A 117 -14.43 -13.80 -4.72
C THR A 117 -14.03 -12.38 -4.35
N GLY A 118 -12.78 -11.97 -4.64
CA GLY A 118 -12.20 -10.71 -4.21
C GLY A 118 -11.86 -10.64 -2.70
N LYS A 119 -12.14 -11.71 -1.94
CA LYS A 119 -11.92 -11.71 -0.48
C LYS A 119 -10.42 -11.70 -0.17
N VAL A 120 -9.98 -10.72 0.64
CA VAL A 120 -8.62 -10.66 1.16
C VAL A 120 -8.36 -11.86 2.08
N ARG A 121 -7.25 -12.57 1.84
CA ARG A 121 -6.80 -13.71 2.63
C ARG A 121 -5.77 -13.30 3.70
N GLY A 122 -4.90 -12.36 3.36
CA GLY A 122 -3.83 -11.87 4.22
C GLY A 122 -2.80 -11.08 3.45
N LEU A 123 -1.62 -10.91 4.03
CA LEU A 123 -0.51 -10.18 3.43
C LEU A 123 0.66 -11.14 3.21
N LEU A 124 1.21 -11.12 2.01
CA LEU A 124 2.32 -11.97 1.60
C LEU A 124 3.52 -11.14 1.14
N CYS A 125 4.71 -11.73 1.17
CA CYS A 125 5.81 -11.20 0.38
C CYS A 125 5.53 -11.39 -1.11
N HIS A 126 6.17 -10.60 -1.96
CA HIS A 126 5.94 -10.66 -3.40
C HIS A 126 6.21 -12.05 -3.98
N ASN A 127 7.24 -12.74 -3.50
CA ASN A 127 7.59 -14.07 -3.99
C ASN A 127 6.50 -15.11 -3.68
N CYS A 128 6.00 -15.12 -2.45
CA CYS A 128 4.92 -16.04 -2.06
C CYS A 128 3.62 -15.74 -2.82
N ASN A 129 3.25 -14.46 -2.94
CA ASN A 129 2.07 -14.05 -3.70
C ASN A 129 2.18 -14.47 -5.18
N ARG A 130 3.36 -14.28 -5.79
CA ARG A 130 3.63 -14.69 -7.17
C ARG A 130 3.60 -16.23 -7.30
N ALA A 131 4.16 -16.96 -6.34
CA ALA A 131 4.17 -18.43 -6.36
C ALA A 131 2.75 -19.00 -6.34
N LEU A 132 1.85 -18.47 -5.48
CA LEU A 132 0.45 -18.86 -5.47
C LEU A 132 -0.24 -18.59 -6.82
N GLY A 133 0.04 -17.43 -7.42
CA GLY A 133 -0.48 -17.07 -8.73
C GLY A 133 0.01 -18.03 -9.86
N LEU A 134 1.28 -18.48 -9.82
CA LEU A 134 1.83 -19.46 -10.76
C LEU A 134 1.16 -20.83 -10.61
N PHE A 135 0.72 -21.20 -9.42
CA PHE A 135 -0.10 -22.38 -9.17
C PHE A 135 -1.60 -22.16 -9.40
N HIS A 136 -1.98 -21.00 -9.97
CA HIS A 136 -3.38 -20.62 -10.23
C HIS A 136 -4.29 -20.69 -8.99
N ASP A 137 -3.76 -20.45 -7.79
CA ASP A 137 -4.48 -20.64 -6.52
C ASP A 137 -5.13 -22.05 -6.38
N ASN A 138 -4.56 -23.06 -7.05
CA ASN A 138 -5.08 -24.41 -7.05
C ASN A 138 -4.48 -25.24 -5.89
N PRO A 139 -5.27 -25.59 -4.84
CA PRO A 139 -4.77 -26.33 -3.69
C PRO A 139 -4.22 -27.70 -4.04
N GLU A 140 -4.84 -28.40 -5.00
CA GLU A 140 -4.41 -29.73 -5.42
C GLU A 140 -3.03 -29.69 -6.11
N LEU A 141 -2.79 -28.66 -6.94
CA LEU A 141 -1.51 -28.48 -7.60
C LEU A 141 -0.42 -28.11 -6.59
N ILE A 142 -0.74 -27.25 -5.60
CA ILE A 142 0.17 -26.89 -4.52
C ILE A 142 0.52 -28.13 -3.68
N GLN A 143 -0.46 -28.97 -3.38
CA GLN A 143 -0.24 -30.23 -2.66
C GLN A 143 0.70 -31.17 -3.43
N LYS A 144 0.48 -31.36 -4.74
CA LYS A 144 1.36 -32.15 -5.61
C LYS A 144 2.78 -31.60 -5.64
N ALA A 145 2.93 -30.26 -5.69
CA ALA A 145 4.25 -29.63 -5.64
C ALA A 145 4.94 -29.88 -4.29
N SER A 146 4.20 -29.84 -3.17
CA SER A 146 4.72 -30.17 -1.85
C SER A 146 5.20 -31.61 -1.75
N GLU A 147 4.49 -32.55 -2.38
CA GLU A 147 4.89 -33.98 -2.42
C GLU A 147 6.10 -34.18 -3.31
N TYR A 148 6.13 -33.54 -4.47
CA TYR A 148 7.24 -33.61 -5.43
C TYR A 148 8.59 -33.19 -4.83
N VAL A 149 8.64 -32.17 -3.97
CA VAL A 149 9.90 -31.69 -3.37
C VAL A 149 10.35 -32.47 -2.14
N LYS A 150 9.61 -33.49 -1.71
CA LYS A 150 9.99 -34.38 -0.58
C LYS A 150 10.92 -35.52 -0.97
N VAL A 151 11.30 -35.64 -2.24
CA VAL A 151 12.16 -36.73 -2.76
C VAL A 151 13.63 -36.42 -2.48
#